data_36acdd9bc2af51166b5ba365ed98e8a0
#
_entry.id   36acdd9bc2af51166b5ba365ed98e8a0
#
_cell.length_a   1.000
_cell.length_b   1.000
_cell.length_c   1.000
_cell.angle_alpha   90.00
_cell.angle_beta   90.00
_cell.angle_gamma   90.00
#
_symmetry.space_group_name_H-M   'P 1'
#
loop_
_entity.id
_entity.type
_entity.pdbx_description
1 polymer ?
#
loop_
_entity_poly.entity_id
_entity_poly.type
_entity_poly.pdbx_seq_one_letter_code
_entity_poly.pdbx_strand_id
1 'polypeptide(L)'
;VASKTLAGPHWDEDYARDLARRNYDRSFHPKGIGFQIGAIAMSGDRTERLATLRIPSLVVHGTVDPLLPLHNGVSTAEAIPEAELLIFEEMGHDLPEKHWTQLIEGIKSLSNKK
;
A
#
# COMPACT_ATOMS: atom_id res chain seq x y z
N VAL A 1 -8.73 -3.76 17.47
CA VAL A 1 -7.43 -4.05 16.87
C VAL A 1 -7.19 -3.06 15.75
N ALA A 2 -6.00 -2.43 15.72
CA ALA A 2 -5.68 -1.35 14.76
C ALA A 2 -5.95 -1.75 13.29
N SER A 3 -5.72 -3.02 12.93
CA SER A 3 -5.98 -3.51 11.57
C SER A 3 -7.44 -3.34 11.13
N LYS A 4 -8.41 -3.60 12.00
CA LYS A 4 -9.84 -3.44 11.68
C LYS A 4 -10.21 -1.99 11.41
N THR A 5 -9.60 -1.06 12.16
CA THR A 5 -9.88 0.38 12.02
C THR A 5 -9.38 0.94 10.70
N LEU A 6 -8.33 0.35 10.15
CA LEU A 6 -7.69 0.78 8.90
C LEU A 6 -8.19 0.03 7.67
N ALA A 7 -8.84 -1.12 7.86
CA ALA A 7 -9.30 -1.97 6.78
C ALA A 7 -10.63 -1.47 6.18
N GLY A 8 -10.89 -1.91 4.95
CA GLY A 8 -12.17 -1.76 4.31
C GLY A 8 -13.23 -2.78 4.80
N PRO A 9 -14.41 -2.84 4.16
CA PRO A 9 -15.51 -3.72 4.57
C PRO A 9 -15.20 -5.23 4.40
N HIS A 10 -14.15 -5.57 3.68
CA HIS A 10 -13.73 -6.96 3.42
C HIS A 10 -12.71 -7.49 4.43
N TRP A 11 -12.59 -6.84 5.59
CA TRP A 11 -11.69 -7.27 6.66
C TRP A 11 -12.10 -8.62 7.23
N ASP A 12 -11.14 -9.54 7.29
CA ASP A 12 -11.30 -10.89 7.84
C ASP A 12 -10.55 -10.99 9.17
N GLU A 13 -11.27 -11.32 10.25
CA GLU A 13 -10.70 -11.39 11.59
C GLU A 13 -9.74 -12.56 11.76
N ASP A 14 -10.09 -13.73 11.25
CA ASP A 14 -9.29 -14.94 11.41
C ASP A 14 -7.99 -14.83 10.62
N TYR A 15 -8.08 -14.34 9.39
CA TYR A 15 -6.89 -14.03 8.58
C TYR A 15 -5.99 -12.98 9.26
N ALA A 16 -6.57 -11.91 9.77
CA ALA A 16 -5.81 -10.85 10.45
C ALA A 16 -5.12 -11.35 11.72
N ARG A 17 -5.77 -12.22 12.50
CA ARG A 17 -5.18 -12.86 13.69
C ARG A 17 -4.03 -13.80 13.32
N ASP A 18 -4.20 -14.63 12.31
CA ASP A 18 -3.14 -15.55 11.85
C ASP A 18 -1.94 -14.76 11.29
N LEU A 19 -2.19 -13.73 10.50
CA LEU A 19 -1.14 -12.85 9.99
C LEU A 19 -0.37 -12.16 11.12
N ALA A 20 -1.08 -11.65 12.13
CA ALA A 20 -0.47 -11.02 13.30
C ALA A 20 0.41 -12.01 14.07
N ARG A 21 -0.06 -13.25 14.28
CA ARG A 21 0.71 -14.33 14.91
C ARG A 21 1.98 -14.64 14.13
N ARG A 22 1.86 -14.90 12.84
CA ARG A 22 3.02 -15.18 11.96
C ARG A 22 4.05 -14.04 11.95
N ASN A 23 3.59 -12.80 11.93
CA ASN A 23 4.47 -11.64 11.99
C ASN A 23 5.19 -11.52 13.34
N TYR A 24 4.48 -11.77 14.45
CA TYR A 24 5.06 -11.78 15.79
C TYR A 24 6.15 -12.86 15.92
N ASP A 25 5.82 -14.08 15.48
CA ASP A 25 6.76 -15.23 15.55
C ASP A 25 8.00 -14.99 14.68
N ARG A 26 7.84 -14.32 13.54
CA ARG A 26 8.95 -13.99 12.63
C ARG A 26 9.86 -12.90 13.18
N SER A 27 9.30 -11.86 13.76
CA SER A 27 10.08 -10.73 14.29
C SER A 27 9.22 -9.85 15.22
N PHE A 28 9.58 -9.86 16.50
CA PHE A 28 8.99 -8.96 17.47
C PHE A 28 9.90 -7.75 17.70
N HIS A 29 9.58 -6.64 17.07
CA HIS A 29 10.39 -5.42 17.17
C HIS A 29 9.51 -4.18 17.46
N PRO A 30 8.99 -4.01 18.69
CA PRO A 30 8.02 -2.96 19.02
C PRO A 30 8.53 -1.54 18.79
N LYS A 31 9.84 -1.30 18.93
CA LYS A 31 10.45 0.01 18.63
C LYS A 31 10.44 0.35 17.14
N GLY A 32 10.27 -0.64 16.27
CA GLY A 32 10.24 -0.46 14.82
C GLY A 32 9.16 0.48 14.34
N ILE A 33 8.00 0.51 15.02
CA ILE A 33 6.90 1.43 14.70
C ILE A 33 7.37 2.89 14.84
N GLY A 34 8.07 3.22 15.94
CA GLY A 34 8.60 4.56 16.17
C GLY A 34 9.65 4.96 15.12
N PHE A 35 10.53 4.03 14.74
CA PHE A 35 11.51 4.27 13.68
C PHE A 35 10.84 4.48 12.32
N GLN A 36 9.80 3.72 12.01
CA GLN A 36 9.02 3.88 10.77
C GLN A 36 8.37 5.26 10.70
N ILE A 37 7.67 5.67 11.76
CA ILE A 37 7.04 6.99 11.83
C ILE A 37 8.08 8.10 11.71
N GLY A 38 9.21 7.97 12.40
CA GLY A 38 10.31 8.93 12.30
C GLY A 38 10.88 9.03 10.89
N ALA A 39 11.08 7.90 10.21
CA ALA A 39 11.56 7.88 8.82
C ALA A 39 10.57 8.55 7.86
N ILE A 40 9.26 8.32 8.03
CA ILE A 40 8.21 8.98 7.24
C ILE A 40 8.27 10.49 7.46
N ALA A 41 8.30 10.95 8.70
CA ALA A 41 8.36 12.37 9.03
C ALA A 41 9.61 13.06 8.45
N MET A 42 10.74 12.37 8.46
CA MET A 42 12.01 12.92 7.95
C MET A 42 12.15 12.83 6.43
N SER A 43 11.35 12.04 5.75
CA SER A 43 11.48 11.87 4.29
C SER A 43 11.09 13.12 3.49
N GLY A 44 10.26 14.00 4.06
CA GLY A 44 9.79 15.21 3.42
C GLY A 44 9.00 14.99 2.13
N ASP A 45 8.87 16.03 1.34
CA ASP A 45 8.26 15.94 0.00
C ASP A 45 9.18 15.17 -0.96
N ARG A 46 8.61 14.21 -1.66
CA ARG A 46 9.31 13.33 -2.58
C ARG A 46 8.95 13.58 -4.05
N THR A 47 8.07 14.53 -4.32
CA THR A 47 7.49 14.77 -5.66
C THR A 47 8.57 14.95 -6.73
N GLU A 48 9.57 15.81 -6.48
CA GLU A 48 10.65 16.04 -7.43
C GLU A 48 11.47 14.77 -7.72
N ARG A 49 11.72 13.94 -6.69
CA ARG A 49 12.45 12.67 -6.85
C ARG A 49 11.61 11.63 -7.60
N LEU A 50 10.31 11.58 -7.35
CA LEU A 50 9.38 10.71 -8.08
C LEU A 50 9.34 11.07 -9.57
N ALA A 51 9.38 12.34 -9.90
CA ALA A 51 9.41 12.81 -11.30
C ALA A 51 10.67 12.38 -12.08
N THR A 52 11.73 11.93 -11.39
CA THR A 52 12.94 11.42 -12.04
C THR A 52 12.93 9.91 -12.30
N LEU A 53 11.94 9.18 -11.81
CA LEU A 53 11.85 7.74 -12.03
C LEU A 53 11.67 7.42 -13.53
N ARG A 54 12.36 6.38 -13.98
CA ARG A 54 12.31 5.89 -15.38
C ARG A 54 12.11 4.38 -15.44
N ILE A 55 11.57 3.82 -14.36
CA ILE A 55 11.24 2.40 -14.27
C ILE A 55 9.72 2.24 -14.33
N PRO A 56 9.20 1.16 -14.92
CA PRO A 56 7.78 0.85 -14.88
C PRO A 56 7.28 0.86 -13.44
N SER A 57 6.23 1.61 -13.16
CA SER A 57 5.73 1.82 -11.81
C SER A 57 4.23 1.57 -11.75
N LEU A 58 3.78 0.86 -10.71
CA LEU A 58 2.37 0.63 -10.41
C LEU A 58 2.06 1.22 -9.05
N VAL A 59 1.17 2.19 -9.00
CA VAL A 59 0.62 2.74 -7.76
C VAL A 59 -0.70 2.06 -7.48
N VAL A 60 -0.87 1.56 -6.27
CA VAL A 60 -2.07 0.84 -5.84
C VAL A 60 -2.71 1.60 -4.68
N HIS A 61 -4.03 1.82 -4.74
CA HIS A 61 -4.73 2.53 -3.66
C HIS A 61 -6.18 2.05 -3.52
N GLY A 62 -6.68 2.10 -2.27
CA GLY A 62 -8.07 1.77 -1.96
C GLY A 62 -8.97 3.00 -1.85
N THR A 63 -10.23 2.89 -2.28
CA THR A 63 -11.16 4.03 -2.27
C THR A 63 -11.62 4.42 -0.87
N VAL A 64 -11.53 3.51 0.11
CA VAL A 64 -12.00 3.74 1.48
C VAL A 64 -10.85 3.70 2.51
N ASP A 65 -9.61 3.96 2.08
CA ASP A 65 -8.46 4.02 2.98
C ASP A 65 -8.63 5.20 3.97
N PRO A 66 -8.79 4.92 5.28
CA PRO A 66 -9.00 5.97 6.27
C PRO A 66 -7.69 6.61 6.75
N LEU A 67 -6.54 6.00 6.46
CA LEU A 67 -5.23 6.50 6.86
C LEU A 67 -4.63 7.42 5.81
N LEU A 68 -4.69 7.00 4.55
CA LEU A 68 -4.20 7.75 3.41
C LEU A 68 -5.35 7.93 2.39
N PRO A 69 -5.97 9.11 2.33
CA PRO A 69 -7.03 9.37 1.37
C PRO A 69 -6.61 9.10 -0.09
N LEU A 70 -7.55 8.67 -0.92
CA LEU A 70 -7.30 8.26 -2.31
C LEU A 70 -6.47 9.27 -3.13
N HIS A 71 -6.64 10.58 -2.88
CA HIS A 71 -5.88 11.61 -3.60
C HIS A 71 -4.36 11.48 -3.41
N ASN A 72 -3.87 10.88 -2.32
CA ASN A 72 -2.44 10.64 -2.13
C ASN A 72 -1.89 9.60 -3.13
N GLY A 73 -2.67 8.56 -3.42
CA GLY A 73 -2.33 7.58 -4.46
C GLY A 73 -2.34 8.23 -5.85
N VAL A 74 -3.38 9.01 -6.13
CA VAL A 74 -3.50 9.76 -7.40
C VAL A 74 -2.29 10.69 -7.58
N SER A 75 -1.99 11.54 -6.61
CA SER A 75 -0.84 12.46 -6.67
C SER A 75 0.50 11.73 -6.82
N THR A 76 0.64 10.56 -6.19
CA THR A 76 1.84 9.73 -6.34
C THR A 76 1.97 9.22 -7.78
N ALA A 77 0.88 8.72 -8.37
CA ALA A 77 0.89 8.25 -9.75
C ALA A 77 1.14 9.39 -10.74
N GLU A 78 0.55 10.56 -10.52
CA GLU A 78 0.77 11.75 -11.34
C GLU A 78 2.22 12.26 -11.28
N ALA A 79 2.89 12.10 -10.12
CA ALA A 79 4.27 12.51 -9.95
C ALA A 79 5.28 11.59 -10.65
N ILE A 80 4.94 10.33 -10.90
CA ILE A 80 5.83 9.36 -11.54
C ILE A 80 5.53 9.29 -13.05
N PRO A 81 6.49 9.59 -13.93
CA PRO A 81 6.28 9.47 -15.38
C PRO A 81 5.84 8.06 -15.77
N GLU A 82 4.75 7.98 -16.55
CA GLU A 82 4.20 6.71 -17.07
C GLU A 82 3.79 5.68 -16.01
N ALA A 83 3.55 6.12 -14.75
CA ALA A 83 3.01 5.23 -13.74
C ALA A 83 1.60 4.78 -14.09
N GLU A 84 1.32 3.51 -13.83
CA GLU A 84 -0.04 2.99 -13.81
C GLU A 84 -0.65 3.20 -12.43
N LEU A 85 -1.94 3.53 -12.39
CA LEU A 85 -2.71 3.64 -11.16
C LEU A 85 -3.79 2.56 -11.13
N LEU A 86 -3.73 1.69 -10.12
CA LEU A 86 -4.72 0.66 -9.86
C LEU A 86 -5.50 1.02 -8.60
N ILE A 87 -6.77 1.35 -8.79
CA ILE A 87 -7.69 1.70 -7.70
C ILE A 87 -8.57 0.49 -7.40
N PHE A 88 -8.62 0.10 -6.11
CA PHE A 88 -9.51 -0.94 -5.64
C PHE A 88 -10.68 -0.35 -4.87
N GLU A 89 -11.88 -0.60 -5.38
CA GLU A 89 -13.12 -0.25 -4.69
C GLU A 89 -13.23 -0.99 -3.35
N GLU A 90 -13.71 -0.29 -2.32
CA GLU A 90 -13.91 -0.83 -0.98
C GLU A 90 -12.63 -1.39 -0.31
N MET A 91 -11.45 -1.08 -0.79
CA MET A 91 -10.20 -1.40 -0.12
C MET A 91 -9.81 -0.28 0.83
N GLY A 92 -9.49 -0.62 2.07
CA GLY A 92 -8.95 0.28 3.08
C GLY A 92 -7.41 0.33 3.01
N HIS A 93 -6.79 0.52 4.19
CA HIS A 93 -5.33 0.43 4.33
C HIS A 93 -4.91 -1.03 4.61
N ASP A 94 -5.48 -1.93 3.83
CA ASP A 94 -5.26 -3.38 3.86
C ASP A 94 -5.27 -3.92 2.43
N LEU A 95 -5.01 -5.20 2.27
CA LEU A 95 -5.05 -5.87 0.97
C LEU A 95 -5.84 -7.17 1.09
N PRO A 96 -7.17 -7.11 1.02
CA PRO A 96 -8.02 -8.29 1.12
C PRO A 96 -7.86 -9.22 -0.09
N GLU A 97 -8.04 -10.51 0.14
CA GLU A 97 -7.82 -11.58 -0.85
C GLU A 97 -8.60 -11.37 -2.15
N LYS A 98 -9.79 -10.78 -2.06
CA LYS A 98 -10.61 -10.47 -3.26
C LYS A 98 -9.88 -9.64 -4.32
N HIS A 99 -8.86 -8.88 -3.94
CA HIS A 99 -8.09 -8.01 -4.84
C HIS A 99 -6.78 -8.65 -5.35
N TRP A 100 -6.36 -9.80 -4.81
CA TRP A 100 -5.06 -10.39 -5.13
C TRP A 100 -4.91 -10.74 -6.60
N THR A 101 -5.94 -11.33 -7.22
CA THR A 101 -5.88 -11.71 -8.65
C THR A 101 -5.59 -10.48 -9.52
N GLN A 102 -6.35 -9.41 -9.35
CA GLN A 102 -6.19 -8.19 -10.14
C GLN A 102 -4.84 -7.51 -9.87
N LEU A 103 -4.38 -7.50 -8.60
CA LEU A 103 -3.06 -6.98 -8.25
C LEU A 103 -1.94 -7.78 -8.91
N ILE A 104 -2.01 -9.10 -8.87
CA ILE A 104 -1.03 -10.00 -9.49
C ILE A 104 -0.98 -9.79 -11.01
N GLU A 105 -2.14 -9.63 -11.64
CA GLU A 105 -2.22 -9.32 -13.08
C GLU A 105 -1.58 -7.96 -13.41
N GLY A 106 -1.85 -6.94 -12.60
CA GLY A 106 -1.21 -5.62 -12.74
C GLY A 106 0.32 -5.71 -12.63
N ILE A 107 0.83 -6.43 -11.63
CA ILE A 107 2.28 -6.63 -11.46
C ILE A 107 2.88 -7.40 -12.63
N LYS A 108 2.21 -8.47 -13.12
CA LYS A 108 2.67 -9.23 -14.29
C LYS A 108 2.70 -8.37 -15.55
N SER A 109 1.66 -7.58 -15.78
CA SER A 109 1.60 -6.63 -16.90
C SER A 109 2.78 -5.67 -16.85
N LEU A 110 3.02 -5.07 -15.69
CA LEU A 110 4.13 -4.15 -15.48
C LEU A 110 5.48 -4.81 -15.74
N SER A 111 5.69 -6.04 -15.28
CA SER A 111 6.97 -6.77 -15.43
C SER A 111 7.32 -7.09 -16.89
N ASN A 112 6.34 -7.09 -17.79
CA ASN A 112 6.52 -7.32 -19.22
C ASN A 112 6.81 -6.03 -20.02
N LYS A 113 6.70 -4.87 -19.39
CA LYS A 113 7.09 -3.59 -20.00
C LYS A 113 8.62 -3.49 -19.98
N LYS A 114 9.22 -3.35 -21.14
CA LYS A 114 10.67 -3.14 -21.33
C LYS A 114 10.99 -1.66 -21.37
#